data_bef7a15407452812daad96a507cd82da
#
_entry.id   bef7a15407452812daad96a507cd82da
#
_cell.length_a   1.000
_cell.length_b   1.000
_cell.length_c   1.000
_cell.angle_alpha   90.00
_cell.angle_beta   90.00
_cell.angle_gamma   90.00
#
_symmetry.space_group_name_H-M   'P 1'
#
loop_
_entity.id
_entity.type
_entity.pdbx_description
1 polymer ?
#
loop_
_entity_poly.entity_id
_entity_poly.type
_entity_poly.pdbx_seq_one_letter_code
_entity_poly.pdbx_strand_id
1 'polypeptide(L)'
;MAGVTVIMELAAWFMQHPEIKHGKIRILFTPDEEIGRGVNKLDMKKLGADFGYTLDGPELGSFEEETFSADSMTFIFYGVSAHPGHAKDKLVNAIKIASAFIRELPSDEFSPETTEGRYGFVHPVRMEGNPEKMRVDFIVRDFNTPRLHAYEDYLKDKAEQAILLFPSGRFEYEVTQQYRNMKEVLVDHPEVSENARQAMRRAGIEIKESAARGGTDGSRLSFMGLPCPNIFTGEMAFHGKHEYVCVQDMEKSLETLIHLAMIWEENTKPFVLAQEWPV
;
A
#
# COMPACT_ATOMS: atom_id res chain seq x y z
N MET A 1 -6.76 -14.87 -5.55
CA MET A 1 -7.78 -15.56 -6.43
C MET A 1 -9.20 -15.43 -5.87
N ALA A 2 -9.40 -15.37 -4.56
CA ALA A 2 -10.73 -15.23 -3.93
C ALA A 2 -11.47 -13.97 -4.41
N GLY A 3 -10.84 -12.81 -4.38
CA GLY A 3 -11.45 -11.56 -4.86
C GLY A 3 -11.91 -11.61 -6.32
N VAL A 4 -11.13 -12.25 -7.21
CA VAL A 4 -11.53 -12.43 -8.61
C VAL A 4 -12.79 -13.28 -8.71
N THR A 5 -12.88 -14.36 -7.94
CA THR A 5 -14.06 -15.24 -7.93
C THR A 5 -15.29 -14.50 -7.43
N VAL A 6 -15.18 -13.76 -6.34
CA VAL A 6 -16.28 -12.96 -5.77
C VAL A 6 -16.77 -11.89 -6.75
N ILE A 7 -15.88 -11.21 -7.46
CA ILE A 7 -16.24 -10.21 -8.48
C ILE A 7 -16.96 -10.86 -9.68
N MET A 8 -16.50 -12.01 -10.12
CA MET A 8 -17.16 -12.73 -11.23
C MET A 8 -18.54 -13.23 -10.83
N GLU A 9 -18.69 -13.73 -9.61
CA GLU A 9 -19.97 -14.17 -9.07
C GLU A 9 -20.94 -12.99 -8.87
N LEU A 10 -20.44 -11.83 -8.42
CA LEU A 10 -21.23 -10.60 -8.35
C LEU A 10 -21.85 -10.23 -9.72
N ALA A 11 -21.03 -10.30 -10.78
CA ALA A 11 -21.50 -10.01 -12.13
C ALA A 11 -22.58 -11.03 -12.57
N ALA A 12 -22.36 -12.30 -12.32
CA ALA A 12 -23.32 -13.36 -12.64
C ALA A 12 -24.62 -13.18 -11.84
N TRP A 13 -24.53 -12.83 -10.58
CA TRP A 13 -25.68 -12.62 -9.70
C TRP A 13 -26.56 -11.48 -10.19
N PHE A 14 -26.03 -10.32 -10.53
CA PHE A 14 -26.81 -9.18 -11.05
C PHE A 14 -27.42 -9.49 -12.42
N MET A 15 -26.76 -10.30 -13.27
CA MET A 15 -27.34 -10.74 -14.53
C MET A 15 -28.57 -11.66 -14.31
N GLN A 16 -28.61 -12.42 -13.22
CA GLN A 16 -29.72 -13.31 -12.86
C GLN A 16 -30.85 -12.59 -12.11
N HIS A 17 -30.55 -11.41 -11.54
CA HIS A 17 -31.49 -10.62 -10.73
C HIS A 17 -31.66 -9.20 -11.30
N PRO A 18 -32.16 -9.06 -12.53
CA PRO A 18 -32.31 -7.76 -13.19
C PRO A 18 -33.34 -6.82 -12.53
N GLU A 19 -34.16 -7.35 -11.63
CA GLU A 19 -35.10 -6.56 -10.81
C GLU A 19 -34.41 -5.75 -9.70
N ILE A 20 -33.19 -6.14 -9.32
CA ILE A 20 -32.44 -5.44 -8.27
C ILE A 20 -31.76 -4.20 -8.85
N LYS A 21 -32.10 -3.06 -8.28
CA LYS A 21 -31.55 -1.78 -8.72
C LYS A 21 -30.12 -1.59 -8.21
N HIS A 22 -29.27 -1.17 -9.09
CA HIS A 22 -27.88 -0.83 -8.80
C HIS A 22 -27.36 0.23 -9.78
N GLY A 23 -26.34 0.96 -9.38
CA GLY A 23 -25.62 1.88 -10.26
C GLY A 23 -24.78 1.14 -11.32
N LYS A 24 -24.05 1.92 -12.11
CA LYS A 24 -23.14 1.36 -13.12
C LYS A 24 -21.91 0.74 -12.43
N ILE A 25 -21.77 -0.56 -12.56
CA ILE A 25 -20.63 -1.30 -12.01
C ILE A 25 -19.52 -1.41 -13.07
N ARG A 26 -18.29 -1.09 -12.68
CA ARG A 26 -17.07 -1.32 -13.44
C ARG A 26 -16.25 -2.40 -12.78
N ILE A 27 -15.85 -3.40 -13.52
CA ILE A 27 -14.98 -4.48 -13.05
C ILE A 27 -13.58 -4.24 -13.62
N LEU A 28 -12.60 -4.25 -12.73
CA LEU A 28 -11.19 -4.08 -13.06
C LEU A 28 -10.40 -5.26 -12.49
N PHE A 29 -9.64 -5.93 -13.33
CA PHE A 29 -8.61 -6.87 -12.93
C PHE A 29 -7.26 -6.31 -13.33
N THR A 30 -6.33 -6.27 -12.41
CA THR A 30 -4.99 -5.72 -12.58
C THR A 30 -3.95 -6.84 -12.60
N PRO A 31 -2.98 -6.81 -13.52
CA PRO A 31 -1.79 -7.65 -13.43
C PRO A 31 -0.77 -7.03 -12.49
N ASP A 32 0.20 -7.80 -11.99
CA ASP A 32 1.38 -7.28 -11.27
C ASP A 32 1.05 -6.50 -9.97
N GLU A 33 -0.07 -6.79 -9.30
CA GLU A 33 -0.42 -6.18 -8.01
C GLU A 33 0.66 -6.50 -6.96
N GLU A 34 1.10 -7.74 -6.84
CA GLU A 34 2.09 -8.27 -5.89
C GLU A 34 3.46 -7.55 -5.93
N ILE A 35 3.76 -6.90 -7.04
CA ILE A 35 4.97 -6.07 -7.19
C ILE A 35 4.65 -4.56 -7.21
N GLY A 36 3.44 -4.19 -6.81
CA GLY A 36 2.95 -2.82 -6.72
C GLY A 36 2.87 -2.09 -8.07
N ARG A 37 2.58 -2.80 -9.17
CA ARG A 37 2.53 -2.23 -10.52
C ARG A 37 1.16 -2.38 -11.20
N GLY A 38 0.17 -2.90 -10.49
CA GLY A 38 -1.15 -3.25 -11.00
C GLY A 38 -1.81 -2.14 -11.82
N VAL A 39 -1.78 -0.93 -11.31
CA VAL A 39 -2.48 0.23 -11.91
C VAL A 39 -1.59 1.17 -12.71
N ASN A 40 -0.29 0.87 -12.88
CA ASN A 40 0.66 1.80 -13.53
C ASN A 40 0.28 2.25 -14.94
N LYS A 41 -0.46 1.43 -15.69
CA LYS A 41 -0.87 1.71 -17.07
C LYS A 41 -2.38 1.85 -17.21
N LEU A 42 -3.09 2.01 -16.09
CA LEU A 42 -4.53 2.13 -16.11
C LEU A 42 -4.97 3.47 -16.70
N ASP A 43 -5.87 3.41 -17.67
CA ASP A 43 -6.55 4.58 -18.20
C ASP A 43 -7.80 4.89 -17.36
N MET A 44 -7.67 5.83 -16.43
CA MET A 44 -8.74 6.25 -15.52
C MET A 44 -9.96 6.79 -16.26
N LYS A 45 -9.77 7.47 -17.39
CA LYS A 45 -10.89 7.99 -18.20
C LYS A 45 -11.68 6.85 -18.85
N LYS A 46 -10.98 5.81 -19.31
CA LYS A 46 -11.61 4.61 -19.88
C LYS A 46 -12.30 3.79 -18.80
N LEU A 47 -11.74 3.69 -17.62
CA LEU A 47 -12.39 3.06 -16.46
C LEU A 47 -13.71 3.79 -16.15
N GLY A 48 -13.70 5.11 -16.04
CA GLY A 48 -14.89 5.94 -15.89
C GLY A 48 -15.71 5.54 -14.67
N ALA A 49 -15.06 5.45 -13.51
CA ALA A 49 -15.66 5.20 -12.22
C ALA A 49 -15.36 6.39 -11.29
N ASP A 50 -16.27 6.69 -10.37
CA ASP A 50 -16.15 7.79 -9.41
C ASP A 50 -15.54 7.29 -8.07
N PHE A 51 -15.82 6.04 -7.71
CA PHE A 51 -15.33 5.36 -6.51
C PHE A 51 -14.92 3.94 -6.83
N GLY A 52 -14.09 3.33 -6.02
CA GLY A 52 -13.66 1.96 -6.15
C GLY A 52 -13.61 1.22 -4.81
N TYR A 53 -13.49 -0.09 -4.88
CA TYR A 53 -13.22 -0.98 -3.74
C TYR A 53 -12.32 -2.10 -4.22
N THR A 54 -11.21 -2.33 -3.54
CA THR A 54 -10.42 -3.53 -3.75
C THR A 54 -10.97 -4.69 -2.93
N LEU A 55 -10.86 -5.89 -3.46
CA LEU A 55 -11.23 -7.15 -2.81
C LEU A 55 -9.97 -7.96 -2.59
N ASP A 56 -9.23 -7.56 -1.58
CA ASP A 56 -7.91 -8.07 -1.23
C ASP A 56 -7.69 -8.02 0.30
N GLY A 57 -8.79 -7.84 1.04
CA GLY A 57 -8.74 -7.77 2.49
C GLY A 57 -8.67 -9.17 3.12
N PRO A 58 -8.03 -9.28 4.29
CA PRO A 58 -7.82 -10.56 4.96
C PRO A 58 -9.12 -11.19 5.49
N GLU A 59 -9.17 -11.51 6.75
CA GLU A 59 -10.23 -12.25 7.41
C GLU A 59 -11.63 -11.64 7.30
N LEU A 60 -12.65 -12.46 7.47
CA LEU A 60 -14.06 -12.05 7.50
C LEU A 60 -14.28 -10.83 8.40
N GLY A 61 -14.88 -9.80 7.81
CA GLY A 61 -15.21 -8.55 8.48
C GLY A 61 -14.10 -7.51 8.47
N SER A 62 -12.92 -7.81 7.95
CA SER A 62 -11.84 -6.83 7.80
C SER A 62 -12.25 -5.71 6.85
N PHE A 63 -12.06 -4.48 7.28
CA PHE A 63 -12.25 -3.29 6.47
C PHE A 63 -11.03 -2.37 6.63
N GLU A 64 -10.41 -2.04 5.53
CA GLU A 64 -9.18 -1.25 5.51
C GLU A 64 -9.38 0.03 4.69
N GLU A 65 -9.35 1.16 5.36
CA GLU A 65 -9.35 2.50 4.75
C GLU A 65 -8.04 3.24 4.98
N GLU A 66 -7.05 2.53 5.52
CA GLU A 66 -5.75 3.08 5.87
C GLU A 66 -4.64 2.10 5.51
N THR A 67 -3.61 2.60 4.84
CA THR A 67 -2.42 1.84 4.48
C THR A 67 -1.17 2.57 4.96
N PHE A 68 -0.03 1.92 4.96
CA PHE A 68 1.22 2.65 5.05
C PHE A 68 1.36 3.65 3.88
N SER A 69 2.07 4.74 4.12
CA SER A 69 2.86 5.45 3.12
C SER A 69 4.20 4.75 2.95
N ALA A 70 4.75 4.72 1.76
CA ALA A 70 5.89 3.89 1.43
C ALA A 70 6.86 4.58 0.47
N ASP A 71 8.13 4.54 0.83
CA ASP A 71 9.23 4.93 -0.06
C ASP A 71 10.33 3.88 -0.06
N SER A 72 11.12 3.85 -1.12
CA SER A 72 12.39 3.16 -1.15
C SER A 72 13.52 4.17 -1.15
N MET A 73 14.60 3.85 -0.42
CA MET A 73 15.82 4.62 -0.45
C MET A 73 16.98 3.75 -0.90
N THR A 74 17.76 4.29 -1.82
CA THR A 74 19.02 3.67 -2.25
C THR A 74 20.17 4.54 -1.82
N PHE A 75 21.12 3.97 -1.10
CA PHE A 75 22.41 4.60 -0.79
C PHE A 75 23.51 3.94 -1.62
N ILE A 76 24.39 4.74 -2.17
CA ILE A 76 25.58 4.28 -2.90
C ILE A 76 26.80 4.90 -2.22
N PHE A 77 27.58 4.06 -1.56
CA PHE A 77 28.85 4.45 -0.96
C PHE A 77 30.00 4.19 -1.92
N TYR A 78 30.92 5.13 -2.01
CA TYR A 78 32.10 5.05 -2.84
C TYR A 78 33.37 5.07 -1.98
N GLY A 79 34.24 4.14 -2.26
CA GLY A 79 35.57 4.04 -1.67
C GLY A 79 36.67 4.55 -2.60
N VAL A 80 37.91 4.36 -2.18
CA VAL A 80 39.11 4.63 -2.97
C VAL A 80 39.90 3.37 -3.03
N SER A 81 40.10 2.84 -4.23
CA SER A 81 40.85 1.59 -4.47
C SER A 81 42.37 1.81 -4.34
N ALA A 82 43.04 0.82 -3.79
CA ALA A 82 44.51 0.72 -3.80
C ALA A 82 44.89 -0.77 -3.70
N HIS A 83 46.11 -1.11 -4.19
CA HIS A 83 46.60 -2.46 -4.04
C HIS A 83 46.74 -2.82 -2.55
N PRO A 84 46.15 -3.92 -2.06
CA PRO A 84 46.08 -4.24 -0.63
C PRO A 84 47.46 -4.21 0.09
N GLY A 85 48.50 -4.67 -0.55
CA GLY A 85 49.88 -4.68 -0.02
C GLY A 85 50.49 -3.28 0.13
N HIS A 86 49.90 -2.24 -0.47
CA HIS A 86 50.39 -0.85 -0.47
C HIS A 86 49.27 0.15 -0.11
N ALA A 87 48.26 -0.30 0.61
CA ALA A 87 46.99 0.39 0.83
C ALA A 87 47.00 1.34 2.05
N LYS A 88 48.05 1.27 2.90
CA LYS A 88 48.11 2.12 4.09
C LYS A 88 47.94 3.60 3.72
N ASP A 89 47.02 4.27 4.38
CA ASP A 89 46.68 5.68 4.20
C ASP A 89 46.16 6.07 2.78
N LYS A 90 45.80 5.06 1.93
CA LYS A 90 45.32 5.25 0.56
C LYS A 90 43.98 4.60 0.27
N LEU A 91 43.76 3.41 0.82
CA LEU A 91 42.54 2.63 0.58
C LEU A 91 41.42 3.13 1.47
N VAL A 92 40.29 3.45 0.87
CA VAL A 92 39.00 3.60 1.56
C VAL A 92 38.07 2.54 1.03
N ASN A 93 37.53 1.71 1.91
CA ASN A 93 36.74 0.54 1.51
C ASN A 93 35.25 0.83 1.66
N ALA A 94 34.52 0.87 0.55
CA ALA A 94 33.05 1.14 0.52
C ALA A 94 32.25 0.10 1.33
N ILE A 95 32.70 -1.15 1.41
CA ILE A 95 32.06 -2.18 2.25
C ILE A 95 32.12 -1.77 3.73
N LYS A 96 33.25 -1.23 4.18
CA LYS A 96 33.41 -0.78 5.57
C LYS A 96 32.56 0.44 5.87
N ILE A 97 32.41 1.37 4.91
CA ILE A 97 31.53 2.53 5.04
C ILE A 97 30.08 2.06 5.22
N ALA A 98 29.58 1.23 4.30
CA ALA A 98 28.23 0.70 4.37
C ALA A 98 27.97 -0.14 5.63
N SER A 99 28.95 -0.91 6.08
CA SER A 99 28.85 -1.67 7.35
C SER A 99 28.79 -0.73 8.57
N ALA A 100 29.54 0.36 8.57
CA ALA A 100 29.46 1.38 9.63
C ALA A 100 28.08 2.03 9.63
N PHE A 101 27.54 2.40 8.48
CA PHE A 101 26.21 2.95 8.32
C PHE A 101 25.13 2.02 8.89
N ILE A 102 25.10 0.75 8.49
CA ILE A 102 24.12 -0.24 8.99
C ILE A 102 24.24 -0.42 10.50
N ARG A 103 25.45 -0.40 11.05
CA ARG A 103 25.69 -0.57 12.49
C ARG A 103 25.16 0.61 13.33
N GLU A 104 25.02 1.80 12.74
CA GLU A 104 24.43 2.97 13.41
C GLU A 104 22.90 2.90 13.50
N LEU A 105 22.27 1.97 12.80
CA LEU A 105 20.83 1.75 12.93
C LEU A 105 20.55 0.98 14.23
N PRO A 106 19.46 1.34 14.97
CA PRO A 106 19.11 0.65 16.21
C PRO A 106 18.71 -0.80 15.92
N SER A 107 19.05 -1.69 16.85
CA SER A 107 18.76 -3.13 16.75
C SER A 107 17.43 -3.52 17.41
N ASP A 108 16.84 -2.63 18.20
CA ASP A 108 15.69 -2.88 19.06
C ASP A 108 14.47 -2.00 18.73
N GLU A 109 14.59 -1.14 17.75
CA GLU A 109 13.50 -0.29 17.25
C GLU A 109 13.64 -0.02 15.74
N PHE A 110 12.62 0.59 15.13
CA PHE A 110 12.58 1.02 13.72
C PHE A 110 12.73 -0.08 12.66
N SER A 111 12.62 -1.35 13.01
CA SER A 111 12.71 -2.44 12.03
C SER A 111 11.42 -3.26 11.97
N PRO A 112 11.18 -4.02 10.90
CA PRO A 112 10.01 -4.92 10.84
C PRO A 112 10.01 -5.96 11.95
N GLU A 113 11.19 -6.36 12.43
CA GLU A 113 11.37 -7.35 13.50
C GLU A 113 11.02 -6.80 14.88
N THR A 114 10.99 -5.48 15.05
CA THR A 114 10.82 -4.80 16.34
C THR A 114 9.56 -3.95 16.42
N THR A 115 8.82 -3.78 15.32
CA THR A 115 7.64 -2.92 15.25
C THR A 115 6.39 -3.67 14.85
N GLU A 116 5.27 -3.29 15.46
CA GLU A 116 3.93 -3.81 15.16
C GLU A 116 2.88 -2.70 15.19
N GLY A 117 1.62 -3.06 14.93
CA GLY A 117 0.50 -2.13 15.00
C GLY A 117 0.71 -0.92 14.10
N ARG A 118 0.68 0.28 14.67
CA ARG A 118 0.77 1.56 13.95
C ARG A 118 2.18 2.16 13.88
N TYR A 119 3.19 1.41 14.30
CA TYR A 119 4.58 1.86 14.19
C TYR A 119 5.14 1.54 12.80
N GLY A 120 5.78 2.54 12.20
CA GLY A 120 6.51 2.40 10.95
C GLY A 120 7.87 1.73 11.14
N PHE A 121 8.60 1.58 10.05
CA PHE A 121 9.93 0.97 10.07
C PHE A 121 10.81 1.43 8.91
N VAL A 122 12.12 1.24 9.07
CA VAL A 122 13.13 1.23 8.03
C VAL A 122 13.70 -0.19 7.94
N HIS A 123 13.86 -0.70 6.71
CA HIS A 123 14.33 -2.07 6.52
C HIS A 123 15.34 -2.15 5.38
N PRO A 124 16.61 -2.47 5.66
CA PRO A 124 17.59 -2.75 4.62
C PRO A 124 17.23 -4.09 3.93
N VAL A 125 16.94 -4.04 2.64
CA VAL A 125 16.49 -5.22 1.87
C VAL A 125 17.57 -5.79 0.96
N ARG A 126 18.61 -5.01 0.67
CA ARG A 126 19.70 -5.43 -0.23
C ARG A 126 20.98 -4.70 0.11
N MET A 127 22.06 -5.42 0.07
CA MET A 127 23.42 -4.89 0.16
C MET A 127 24.29 -5.59 -0.88
N GLU A 128 24.84 -4.82 -1.83
CA GLU A 128 25.60 -5.39 -2.97
C GLU A 128 26.73 -4.47 -3.41
N GLY A 129 27.88 -5.02 -3.68
CA GLY A 129 29.00 -4.24 -4.21
C GLY A 129 30.37 -4.82 -3.90
N ASN A 130 31.36 -3.93 -3.89
CA ASN A 130 32.78 -4.24 -3.73
C ASN A 130 33.49 -3.09 -2.97
N PRO A 131 34.85 -3.16 -2.76
CA PRO A 131 35.57 -2.08 -2.05
C PRO A 131 35.52 -0.69 -2.69
N GLU A 132 35.21 -0.58 -3.98
CA GLU A 132 35.10 0.71 -4.67
C GLU A 132 33.68 1.31 -4.59
N LYS A 133 32.66 0.45 -4.62
CA LYS A 133 31.27 0.88 -4.66
C LYS A 133 30.37 -0.11 -3.94
N MET A 134 29.55 0.37 -3.01
CA MET A 134 28.62 -0.44 -2.25
C MET A 134 27.22 0.20 -2.30
N ARG A 135 26.24 -0.59 -2.75
CA ARG A 135 24.83 -0.21 -2.78
C ARG A 135 24.09 -0.82 -1.59
N VAL A 136 23.25 -0.03 -0.95
CA VAL A 136 22.33 -0.47 0.11
C VAL A 136 20.93 0.05 -0.21
N ASP A 137 19.98 -0.85 -0.34
CA ASP A 137 18.57 -0.51 -0.62
C ASP A 137 17.72 -0.70 0.64
N PHE A 138 16.86 0.27 0.90
CA PHE A 138 15.90 0.27 2.00
C PHE A 138 14.48 0.37 1.50
N ILE A 139 13.55 -0.20 2.25
CA ILE A 139 12.15 0.18 2.25
C ILE A 139 11.85 0.94 3.54
N VAL A 140 11.08 2.03 3.41
CA VAL A 140 10.67 2.91 4.51
C VAL A 140 9.15 2.93 4.53
N ARG A 141 8.55 2.73 5.70
CA ARG A 141 7.10 2.62 5.88
C ARG A 141 6.64 3.36 7.11
N ASP A 142 5.57 4.13 7.01
CA ASP A 142 4.82 4.65 8.16
C ASP A 142 3.38 5.02 7.72
N PHE A 143 2.42 4.95 8.65
CA PHE A 143 1.05 5.44 8.40
C PHE A 143 0.98 6.96 8.31
N ASN A 144 1.95 7.66 8.89
CA ASN A 144 2.03 9.11 8.89
C ASN A 144 3.13 9.57 7.91
N THR A 145 2.76 10.18 6.79
CA THR A 145 3.69 10.65 5.76
C THR A 145 4.78 11.62 6.31
N PRO A 146 4.50 12.59 7.20
CA PRO A 146 5.55 13.36 7.84
C PRO A 146 6.56 12.52 8.64
N ARG A 147 6.13 11.45 9.32
CA ARG A 147 7.03 10.54 10.04
C ARG A 147 7.85 9.68 9.09
N LEU A 148 7.27 9.27 7.97
CA LEU A 148 8.01 8.59 6.89
C LEU A 148 9.21 9.44 6.45
N HIS A 149 9.00 10.74 6.18
CA HIS A 149 10.07 11.66 5.80
C HIS A 149 11.10 11.87 6.93
N ALA A 150 10.66 11.85 8.17
CA ALA A 150 11.61 11.89 9.31
C ALA A 150 12.53 10.65 9.35
N TYR A 151 12.03 9.48 8.97
CA TYR A 151 12.87 8.27 8.83
C TYR A 151 13.86 8.39 7.66
N GLU A 152 13.46 9.02 6.55
CA GLU A 152 14.35 9.28 5.43
C GLU A 152 15.50 10.21 5.83
N ASP A 153 15.18 11.31 6.51
CA ASP A 153 16.17 12.24 7.04
C ASP A 153 17.09 11.55 8.07
N TYR A 154 16.54 10.71 8.94
CA TYR A 154 17.32 9.91 9.87
C TYR A 154 18.34 9.00 9.17
N LEU A 155 17.93 8.28 8.14
CA LEU A 155 18.85 7.43 7.36
C LEU A 155 19.95 8.24 6.68
N LYS A 156 19.61 9.41 6.15
CA LYS A 156 20.58 10.34 5.55
C LYS A 156 21.60 10.80 6.57
N ASP A 157 21.14 11.25 7.75
CA ASP A 157 22.02 11.68 8.83
C ASP A 157 22.98 10.56 9.27
N LYS A 158 22.49 9.32 9.35
CA LYS A 158 23.34 8.16 9.67
C LYS A 158 24.38 7.86 8.60
N ALA A 159 24.03 8.04 7.33
CA ALA A 159 25.01 7.91 6.22
C ALA A 159 26.08 9.03 6.30
N GLU A 160 25.69 10.26 6.61
CA GLU A 160 26.62 11.38 6.84
C GLU A 160 27.57 11.10 8.02
N GLN A 161 27.06 10.57 9.13
CA GLN A 161 27.88 10.18 10.29
C GLN A 161 28.87 9.05 9.93
N ALA A 162 28.41 8.06 9.18
CA ALA A 162 29.29 6.97 8.74
C ALA A 162 30.45 7.47 7.86
N ILE A 163 30.19 8.41 6.95
CA ILE A 163 31.23 8.99 6.08
C ILE A 163 32.30 9.75 6.85
N LEU A 164 31.98 10.39 7.96
CA LEU A 164 32.97 11.10 8.78
C LEU A 164 34.10 10.20 9.29
N LEU A 165 33.83 8.89 9.41
CA LEU A 165 34.85 7.89 9.79
C LEU A 165 35.80 7.52 8.64
N PHE A 166 35.52 7.95 7.40
CA PHE A 166 36.23 7.57 6.18
C PHE A 166 36.53 8.81 5.32
N PRO A 167 37.53 9.65 5.67
CA PRO A 167 37.82 10.95 5.03
C PRO A 167 37.98 10.82 3.57
N SER A 168 37.93 10.41 2.67
CA SER A 168 37.98 10.29 1.20
C SER A 168 36.86 9.42 0.63
N GLY A 169 36.00 8.90 1.48
CA GLY A 169 34.77 8.27 1.08
C GLY A 169 33.71 9.29 0.70
N ARG A 170 32.76 8.90 -0.10
CA ARG A 170 31.56 9.70 -0.40
C ARG A 170 30.35 8.80 -0.54
N PHE A 171 29.16 9.38 -0.48
CA PHE A 171 27.94 8.67 -0.79
C PHE A 171 27.00 9.54 -1.63
N GLU A 172 26.08 8.87 -2.27
CA GLU A 172 24.91 9.43 -2.95
C GLU A 172 23.67 8.67 -2.45
N TYR A 173 22.51 9.29 -2.48
CA TYR A 173 21.26 8.63 -2.17
C TYR A 173 20.16 9.06 -3.11
N GLU A 174 19.16 8.20 -3.25
CA GLU A 174 17.94 8.44 -4.02
C GLU A 174 16.73 7.99 -3.20
N VAL A 175 15.67 8.79 -3.18
CA VAL A 175 14.37 8.44 -2.61
C VAL A 175 13.40 8.26 -3.75
N THR A 176 12.69 7.13 -3.76
CA THR A 176 11.66 6.85 -4.76
C THR A 176 10.34 6.57 -4.07
N GLN A 177 9.35 7.43 -4.29
CA GLN A 177 8.00 7.24 -3.78
C GLN A 177 7.37 5.99 -4.38
N GLN A 178 6.81 5.14 -3.51
CA GLN A 178 6.10 3.93 -3.92
C GLN A 178 4.58 4.15 -3.92
N TYR A 179 4.01 4.51 -2.80
CA TYR A 179 2.59 4.83 -2.61
C TYR A 179 2.41 5.69 -1.34
N ARG A 180 1.20 6.20 -1.16
CA ARG A 180 0.81 6.99 0.04
C ARG A 180 -0.39 6.34 0.71
N ASN A 181 -0.60 6.68 1.98
CA ASN A 181 -1.71 6.21 2.79
C ASN A 181 -3.05 6.64 2.16
N MET A 182 -3.89 5.67 1.76
CA MET A 182 -5.17 5.95 1.12
C MET A 182 -6.12 6.77 1.99
N LYS A 183 -5.95 6.76 3.31
CA LYS A 183 -6.72 7.56 4.25
C LYS A 183 -6.62 9.06 3.97
N GLU A 184 -5.46 9.52 3.46
CA GLU A 184 -5.27 10.93 3.09
C GLU A 184 -6.26 11.40 2.03
N VAL A 185 -6.77 10.48 1.20
CA VAL A 185 -7.81 10.75 0.20
C VAL A 185 -9.20 10.42 0.74
N LEU A 186 -9.34 9.28 1.41
CA LEU A 186 -10.64 8.79 1.88
C LEU A 186 -11.29 9.70 2.93
N VAL A 187 -10.51 10.49 3.66
CA VAL A 187 -11.04 11.46 4.63
C VAL A 187 -11.94 12.52 3.98
N ASP A 188 -11.69 12.85 2.71
CA ASP A 188 -12.50 13.78 1.92
C ASP A 188 -13.69 13.11 1.22
N HIS A 189 -13.77 11.76 1.29
CA HIS A 189 -14.82 10.93 0.69
C HIS A 189 -15.42 9.93 1.69
N PRO A 190 -15.96 10.43 2.83
CA PRO A 190 -16.43 9.56 3.91
C PRO A 190 -17.58 8.63 3.49
N GLU A 191 -18.37 9.02 2.47
CA GLU A 191 -19.47 8.22 1.92
C GLU A 191 -18.97 6.88 1.34
N VAL A 192 -17.76 6.83 0.80
CA VAL A 192 -17.19 5.60 0.23
C VAL A 192 -16.99 4.55 1.33
N SER A 193 -16.37 4.95 2.43
CA SER A 193 -16.12 4.07 3.57
C SER A 193 -17.42 3.72 4.31
N GLU A 194 -18.31 4.70 4.51
CA GLU A 194 -19.55 4.44 5.25
C GLU A 194 -20.53 3.54 4.49
N ASN A 195 -20.63 3.67 3.17
CA ASN A 195 -21.43 2.77 2.35
C ASN A 195 -20.92 1.32 2.45
N ALA A 196 -19.61 1.12 2.47
CA ALA A 196 -19.02 -0.22 2.67
C ALA A 196 -19.37 -0.77 4.06
N ARG A 197 -19.22 0.04 5.12
CA ARG A 197 -19.60 -0.37 6.49
C ARG A 197 -21.08 -0.71 6.59
N GLN A 198 -21.94 0.09 5.97
CA GLN A 198 -23.38 -0.17 5.92
C GLN A 198 -23.69 -1.48 5.20
N ALA A 199 -23.01 -1.77 4.09
CA ALA A 199 -23.15 -3.01 3.35
C ALA A 199 -22.75 -4.23 4.19
N MET A 200 -21.64 -4.16 4.89
CA MET A 200 -21.18 -5.21 5.81
C MET A 200 -22.20 -5.44 6.95
N ARG A 201 -22.75 -4.38 7.54
CA ARG A 201 -23.80 -4.49 8.56
C ARG A 201 -25.07 -5.16 8.00
N ARG A 202 -25.47 -4.82 6.75
CA ARG A 202 -26.63 -5.46 6.09
C ARG A 202 -26.38 -6.96 5.85
N ALA A 203 -25.16 -7.34 5.54
CA ALA A 203 -24.75 -8.75 5.41
C ALA A 203 -24.60 -9.48 6.76
N GLY A 204 -24.88 -8.79 7.89
CA GLY A 204 -24.80 -9.35 9.24
C GLY A 204 -23.36 -9.58 9.71
N ILE A 205 -22.41 -8.78 9.22
CA ILE A 205 -20.99 -8.93 9.52
C ILE A 205 -20.58 -7.94 10.61
N GLU A 206 -19.85 -8.43 11.59
CA GLU A 206 -19.12 -7.60 12.55
C GLU A 206 -17.90 -6.99 11.89
N ILE A 207 -17.81 -5.67 11.88
CA ILE A 207 -16.74 -4.94 11.21
C ILE A 207 -15.50 -4.93 12.10
N LYS A 208 -14.38 -5.35 11.52
CA LYS A 208 -13.06 -5.29 12.11
C LYS A 208 -12.26 -4.21 11.39
N GLU A 209 -12.23 -3.02 11.98
CA GLU A 209 -11.42 -1.92 11.45
C GLU A 209 -9.94 -2.30 11.53
N SER A 210 -9.28 -2.36 10.41
CA SER A 210 -7.86 -2.66 10.30
C SER A 210 -7.12 -1.62 9.45
N ALA A 211 -5.82 -1.60 9.61
CA ALA A 211 -4.95 -0.76 8.83
C ALA A 211 -3.86 -1.65 8.20
N ALA A 212 -3.77 -1.62 6.89
CA ALA A 212 -2.81 -2.43 6.16
C ALA A 212 -1.38 -1.93 6.38
N ARG A 213 -0.50 -2.78 6.90
CA ARG A 213 0.95 -2.50 7.04
C ARG A 213 1.70 -2.67 5.71
N GLY A 214 1.03 -2.51 4.61
CA GLY A 214 1.49 -2.57 3.25
C GLY A 214 0.74 -1.58 2.38
N GLY A 215 0.83 -1.75 1.08
CA GLY A 215 0.02 -1.05 0.09
C GLY A 215 -0.88 -2.03 -0.64
N THR A 216 -1.93 -1.51 -1.25
CA THR A 216 -2.81 -2.22 -2.16
C THR A 216 -2.97 -1.40 -3.43
N ASP A 217 -3.53 -1.95 -4.48
CA ASP A 217 -3.91 -1.14 -5.65
C ASP A 217 -4.86 0.00 -5.24
N GLY A 218 -5.68 -0.18 -4.19
CA GLY A 218 -6.55 0.86 -3.63
C GLY A 218 -5.79 2.10 -3.15
N SER A 219 -4.60 1.93 -2.56
CA SER A 219 -3.74 3.05 -2.17
C SER A 219 -3.36 3.91 -3.38
N ARG A 220 -2.95 3.28 -4.48
CA ARG A 220 -2.56 3.99 -5.71
C ARG A 220 -3.75 4.58 -6.43
N LEU A 221 -4.84 3.82 -6.55
CA LEU A 221 -6.08 4.27 -7.18
C LEU A 221 -6.63 5.51 -6.49
N SER A 222 -6.57 5.58 -5.16
CA SER A 222 -7.00 6.75 -4.39
C SER A 222 -6.27 8.01 -4.83
N PHE A 223 -4.95 7.97 -4.98
CA PHE A 223 -4.15 9.09 -5.46
C PHE A 223 -4.23 9.33 -6.97
N MET A 224 -4.81 8.40 -7.73
CA MET A 224 -5.15 8.59 -9.14
C MET A 224 -6.55 9.20 -9.34
N GLY A 225 -7.24 9.57 -8.25
CA GLY A 225 -8.56 10.19 -8.26
C GLY A 225 -9.72 9.22 -8.16
N LEU A 226 -9.48 8.00 -7.68
CA LEU A 226 -10.50 6.98 -7.41
C LEU A 226 -10.42 6.57 -5.93
N PRO A 227 -11.11 7.24 -5.00
CA PRO A 227 -11.15 6.82 -3.60
C PRO A 227 -11.52 5.34 -3.48
N CYS A 228 -10.64 4.52 -2.87
CA CYS A 228 -10.71 3.07 -3.00
C CYS A 228 -10.22 2.34 -1.74
N PRO A 229 -11.09 2.11 -0.73
CA PRO A 229 -10.77 1.29 0.42
C PRO A 229 -10.76 -0.20 0.06
N ASN A 230 -10.27 -1.03 0.98
CA ASN A 230 -10.14 -2.46 0.81
C ASN A 230 -11.17 -3.22 1.65
N ILE A 231 -11.87 -4.16 1.03
CA ILE A 231 -12.88 -5.03 1.65
C ILE A 231 -12.32 -6.46 1.74
N PHE A 232 -12.69 -7.15 2.79
CA PHE A 232 -12.28 -8.53 3.03
C PHE A 232 -12.71 -9.49 1.90
N THR A 233 -11.91 -10.54 1.73
CA THR A 233 -12.23 -11.71 0.92
C THR A 233 -12.28 -12.99 1.77
N GLY A 234 -11.76 -12.94 2.98
CA GLY A 234 -11.62 -14.07 3.88
C GLY A 234 -10.32 -14.84 3.68
N GLU A 235 -9.36 -14.27 2.98
CA GLU A 235 -8.04 -14.88 2.76
C GLU A 235 -7.23 -14.90 4.05
N MET A 236 -6.59 -16.05 4.31
CA MET A 236 -5.81 -16.32 5.50
C MET A 236 -4.45 -16.88 5.13
N ALA A 237 -3.44 -16.54 5.95
CA ALA A 237 -2.04 -16.97 5.78
C ALA A 237 -1.48 -16.63 4.38
N PHE A 238 -1.94 -15.52 3.80
CA PHE A 238 -1.53 -15.04 2.48
C PHE A 238 0.00 -14.85 2.41
N HIS A 239 0.57 -14.99 1.21
CA HIS A 239 2.01 -15.09 0.92
C HIS A 239 2.69 -16.30 1.60
N GLY A 240 1.94 -17.22 2.18
CA GLY A 240 2.44 -18.41 2.85
C GLY A 240 2.14 -19.71 2.09
N LYS A 241 2.86 -20.78 2.45
CA LYS A 241 2.60 -22.11 1.88
C LYS A 241 1.24 -22.71 2.32
N HIS A 242 0.62 -22.14 3.30
CA HIS A 242 -0.63 -22.57 3.91
C HIS A 242 -1.76 -21.58 3.68
N GLU A 243 -1.63 -20.78 2.63
CA GLU A 243 -2.66 -19.84 2.21
C GLU A 243 -3.97 -20.56 1.90
N TYR A 244 -5.06 -20.05 2.42
CA TYR A 244 -6.40 -20.61 2.22
C TYR A 244 -7.47 -19.53 2.33
N VAL A 245 -8.66 -19.85 1.85
CA VAL A 245 -9.88 -19.05 2.00
C VAL A 245 -11.05 -19.98 2.31
N CYS A 246 -11.99 -19.52 3.14
CA CYS A 246 -13.25 -20.23 3.38
C CYS A 246 -14.29 -19.81 2.34
N VAL A 247 -15.00 -20.79 1.75
CA VAL A 247 -16.08 -20.49 0.80
C VAL A 247 -17.16 -19.63 1.46
N GLN A 248 -17.48 -19.88 2.72
CA GLN A 248 -18.47 -19.11 3.49
C GLN A 248 -18.07 -17.64 3.64
N ASP A 249 -16.78 -17.34 3.76
CA ASP A 249 -16.30 -15.97 3.84
C ASP A 249 -16.39 -15.27 2.47
N MET A 250 -16.12 -16.00 1.38
CA MET A 250 -16.35 -15.51 0.02
C MET A 250 -17.83 -15.22 -0.26
N GLU A 251 -18.75 -16.08 0.20
CA GLU A 251 -20.20 -15.87 0.12
C GLU A 251 -20.60 -14.58 0.87
N LYS A 252 -20.03 -14.33 2.05
CA LYS A 252 -20.26 -13.11 2.81
C LYS A 252 -19.66 -11.87 2.15
N SER A 253 -18.51 -12.00 1.50
CA SER A 253 -17.95 -10.93 0.67
C SER A 253 -18.87 -10.58 -0.50
N LEU A 254 -19.38 -11.59 -1.21
CA LEU A 254 -20.36 -11.40 -2.28
C LEU A 254 -21.64 -10.70 -1.77
N GLU A 255 -22.22 -11.17 -0.67
CA GLU A 255 -23.40 -10.56 -0.05
C GLU A 255 -23.16 -9.09 0.29
N THR A 256 -21.98 -8.78 0.83
CA THR A 256 -21.56 -7.39 1.13
C THR A 256 -21.54 -6.54 -0.16
N LEU A 257 -20.97 -7.04 -1.25
CA LEU A 257 -20.91 -6.29 -2.51
C LEU A 257 -22.29 -6.07 -3.16
N ILE A 258 -23.18 -7.03 -3.05
CA ILE A 258 -24.56 -6.88 -3.51
C ILE A 258 -25.23 -5.72 -2.74
N HIS A 259 -25.14 -5.74 -1.40
CA HIS A 259 -25.67 -4.65 -0.59
C HIS A 259 -24.99 -3.31 -0.88
N LEU A 260 -23.69 -3.30 -1.12
CA LEU A 260 -22.94 -2.10 -1.44
C LEU A 260 -23.43 -1.45 -2.74
N ALA A 261 -23.65 -2.24 -3.77
CA ALA A 261 -24.17 -1.75 -5.05
C ALA A 261 -25.60 -1.19 -4.91
N MET A 262 -26.45 -1.81 -4.09
CA MET A 262 -27.78 -1.32 -3.78
C MET A 262 -27.73 -0.01 -2.98
N ILE A 263 -26.86 0.09 -1.98
CA ILE A 263 -26.71 1.29 -1.14
C ILE A 263 -26.28 2.50 -1.98
N TRP A 264 -25.39 2.31 -2.93
CA TRP A 264 -25.00 3.39 -3.84
C TRP A 264 -26.17 3.90 -4.68
N GLU A 265 -27.06 3.03 -5.14
CA GLU A 265 -28.27 3.45 -5.85
C GLU A 265 -29.26 4.17 -4.90
N GLU A 266 -29.51 3.63 -3.71
CA GLU A 266 -30.39 4.19 -2.71
C GLU A 266 -29.95 5.59 -2.25
N ASN A 267 -28.64 5.80 -2.09
CA ASN A 267 -28.06 7.06 -1.62
C ASN A 267 -27.85 8.09 -2.75
N THR A 268 -28.02 7.70 -4.00
CA THR A 268 -28.05 8.66 -5.11
C THR A 268 -29.30 9.49 -4.96
N LYS A 269 -29.18 10.75 -4.51
CA LYS A 269 -30.29 11.67 -4.43
C LYS A 269 -30.95 11.76 -5.80
N PRO A 270 -32.27 11.57 -5.94
CA PRO A 270 -32.92 11.84 -7.21
C PRO A 270 -32.57 13.27 -7.59
N PHE A 271 -32.14 13.45 -8.84
CA PHE A 271 -31.96 14.78 -9.41
C PHE A 271 -33.28 15.47 -9.33
N VAL A 272 -33.49 16.25 -8.25
CA VAL A 272 -34.67 17.09 -8.11
C VAL A 272 -34.56 18.13 -9.20
N LEU A 273 -35.31 17.96 -10.26
CA LEU A 273 -35.60 19.05 -11.18
C LEU A 273 -36.22 20.18 -10.33
N ALA A 274 -35.33 20.99 -9.78
CA ALA A 274 -35.74 22.15 -9.01
C ALA A 274 -36.24 23.17 -10.02
N GLN A 275 -37.51 23.44 -9.79
CA GLN A 275 -38.14 24.75 -10.01
C GLN A 275 -38.87 24.95 -11.33
N GLU A 276 -40.14 24.75 -11.18
CA GLU A 276 -41.14 25.63 -11.78
C GLU A 276 -40.75 27.09 -11.54
N TRP A 277 -40.46 27.81 -12.60
CA TRP A 277 -40.34 29.25 -12.58
C TRP A 277 -41.75 29.81 -12.30
N PRO A 278 -41.95 30.71 -11.34
CA PRO A 278 -43.24 31.38 -11.21
C PRO A 278 -43.44 32.27 -12.45
N VAL A 279 -44.65 32.16 -12.98
CA VAL A 279 -45.21 32.99 -14.07
C VAL A 279 -45.34 34.43 -13.60
#